data_5b05ab3f0dbf36b89858fe63f332a880
#
_entry.id   5b05ab3f0dbf36b89858fe63f332a880
#
_cell.length_a   1.000
_cell.length_b   1.000
_cell.length_c   1.000
_cell.angle_alpha   90.00
_cell.angle_beta   90.00
_cell.angle_gamma   90.00
#
_symmetry.space_group_name_H-M   'P 1'
#
loop_
_entity.id
_entity.type
_entity.pdbx_description
1 polymer ?
#
loop_
_entity_poly.entity_id
_entity_poly.type
_entity_poly.pdbx_seq_one_letter_code
_entity_poly.pdbx_strand_id
1 'polypeptide(L)'
;RNVSETSQVTLHLTAASLYPIFNFGSTVYDFTILMPLVFGSLTAIVVFAFVRVLGGTTAGLFAALIFSISIPIFTRGLIGWFKSEPLGLFFAFLAMYLFVSGIKFNKGKISFIKLISAGFFLSLGLSAWGGILFFVVAIVLFYFSLPFLKNKDNFIMWAAPTFSASLILFSLIFERTSTFIIGYAGLAILLPTIFIIISGIVMKFSSDRAKIRNCTIVLISFVASGIGISNSGIVPLPSFRYLNAVNPFLTTQDNLTDSVAEHMTTSLSLSFTFLSVFLIFAVIGIWFLFSKKTINLKTDMRIFAIFTSIVAIYVSSAFVRLELFASVGIIILGSIGLAILTQKIFEQNKQYFTKIIF
;
A
#
# COMPACT_ATOMS: atom_id res chain seq x y z
N ARG A 1 -26.86 -12.16 16.06
CA ARG A 1 -25.65 -11.29 15.90
C ARG A 1 -25.88 -10.39 14.71
N ASN A 2 -25.63 -9.10 14.86
CA ASN A 2 -25.71 -8.14 13.77
C ASN A 2 -24.54 -8.39 12.79
N VAL A 3 -24.86 -8.60 11.52
CA VAL A 3 -23.85 -8.91 10.48
C VAL A 3 -22.92 -7.71 10.25
N SER A 4 -23.42 -6.49 10.40
CA SER A 4 -22.63 -5.27 10.20
C SER A 4 -21.49 -5.11 11.24
N GLU A 5 -21.68 -5.63 12.46
CA GLU A 5 -20.67 -5.60 13.53
C GLU A 5 -19.57 -6.65 13.33
N THR A 6 -19.91 -7.79 12.74
CA THR A 6 -19.03 -8.96 12.67
C THR A 6 -18.38 -9.18 11.31
N SER A 7 -18.94 -8.62 10.23
CA SER A 7 -18.51 -8.83 8.84
C SER A 7 -18.10 -7.53 8.16
N GLN A 8 -17.24 -7.67 7.17
CA GLN A 8 -16.87 -6.57 6.28
C GLN A 8 -17.93 -6.48 5.17
N VAL A 9 -18.83 -5.50 5.30
CA VAL A 9 -20.07 -5.43 4.51
C VAL A 9 -19.89 -4.84 3.11
N THR A 10 -18.78 -4.17 2.83
CA THR A 10 -18.59 -3.39 1.57
C THR A 10 -18.68 -4.26 0.32
N LEU A 11 -18.22 -5.52 0.36
CA LEU A 11 -18.37 -6.44 -0.78
C LEU A 11 -19.84 -6.64 -1.13
N HIS A 12 -20.67 -6.96 -0.13
CA HIS A 12 -22.10 -7.22 -0.32
C HIS A 12 -22.87 -5.95 -0.71
N LEU A 13 -22.54 -4.81 -0.08
CA LEU A 13 -23.13 -3.53 -0.44
C LEU A 13 -22.78 -3.12 -1.86
N THR A 14 -21.54 -3.34 -2.29
CA THR A 14 -21.12 -3.05 -3.66
C THR A 14 -21.86 -3.93 -4.66
N ALA A 15 -21.97 -5.24 -4.38
CA ALA A 15 -22.74 -6.15 -5.23
C ALA A 15 -24.21 -5.75 -5.31
N ALA A 16 -24.84 -5.46 -4.17
CA ALA A 16 -26.24 -5.05 -4.10
C ALA A 16 -26.51 -3.72 -4.82
N SER A 17 -25.57 -2.79 -4.78
CA SER A 17 -25.68 -1.49 -5.45
C SER A 17 -25.45 -1.57 -6.97
N LEU A 18 -24.53 -2.43 -7.41
CA LEU A 18 -24.20 -2.56 -8.83
C LEU A 18 -25.15 -3.48 -9.58
N TYR A 19 -25.69 -4.51 -8.93
CA TYR A 19 -26.55 -5.50 -9.55
C TYR A 19 -27.79 -4.88 -10.25
N PRO A 20 -28.56 -3.97 -9.64
CA PRO A 20 -29.72 -3.36 -10.31
C PRO A 20 -29.36 -2.59 -11.60
N ILE A 21 -28.12 -2.10 -11.69
CA ILE A 21 -27.66 -1.26 -12.81
C ILE A 21 -27.02 -2.11 -13.92
N PHE A 22 -26.28 -3.16 -13.54
CA PHE A 22 -25.40 -3.91 -14.45
C PHE A 22 -25.73 -5.40 -14.55
N ASN A 23 -26.95 -5.84 -14.18
CA ASN A 23 -27.30 -7.26 -14.24
C ASN A 23 -27.47 -7.81 -15.67
N PHE A 24 -27.80 -6.95 -16.63
CA PHE A 24 -28.02 -7.35 -18.04
C PHE A 24 -28.96 -8.56 -18.20
N GLY A 25 -29.92 -8.75 -17.28
CA GLY A 25 -30.80 -9.90 -17.25
C GLY A 25 -30.23 -11.17 -16.62
N SER A 26 -29.01 -11.13 -16.07
CA SER A 26 -28.40 -12.25 -15.36
C SER A 26 -28.97 -12.42 -13.95
N THR A 27 -28.78 -13.61 -13.38
CA THR A 27 -29.12 -13.86 -11.97
C THR A 27 -28.11 -13.19 -11.05
N VAL A 28 -28.46 -12.96 -9.77
CA VAL A 28 -27.51 -12.46 -8.75
C VAL A 28 -26.28 -13.37 -8.66
N TYR A 29 -26.47 -14.68 -8.82
CA TYR A 29 -25.40 -15.66 -8.80
C TYR A 29 -24.40 -15.43 -9.94
N ASP A 30 -24.89 -15.35 -11.19
CA ASP A 30 -24.04 -15.13 -12.37
C ASP A 30 -23.30 -13.79 -12.28
N PHE A 31 -23.98 -12.75 -11.80
CA PHE A 31 -23.37 -11.44 -11.58
C PHE A 31 -22.22 -11.49 -10.56
N THR A 32 -22.43 -12.15 -9.42
CA THR A 32 -21.41 -12.23 -8.36
C THR A 32 -20.24 -13.11 -8.76
N ILE A 33 -20.42 -14.13 -9.59
CA ILE A 33 -19.34 -14.96 -10.17
C ILE A 33 -18.35 -14.10 -10.98
N LEU A 34 -18.83 -13.10 -11.72
CA LEU A 34 -18.02 -12.27 -12.59
C LEU A 34 -17.34 -11.09 -11.85
N MET A 35 -17.86 -10.69 -10.70
CA MET A 35 -17.32 -9.53 -9.95
C MET A 35 -15.80 -9.59 -9.69
N PRO A 36 -15.20 -10.70 -9.24
CA PRO A 36 -13.76 -10.77 -9.00
C PRO A 36 -12.94 -10.46 -10.26
N LEU A 37 -13.36 -10.96 -11.41
CA LEU A 37 -12.73 -10.72 -12.70
C LEU A 37 -12.78 -9.22 -13.08
N VAL A 38 -13.93 -8.59 -12.92
CA VAL A 38 -14.13 -7.17 -13.23
C VAL A 38 -13.23 -6.30 -12.33
N PHE A 39 -13.27 -6.53 -11.02
CA PHE A 39 -12.43 -5.75 -10.09
C PHE A 39 -10.95 -6.07 -10.25
N GLY A 40 -10.56 -7.30 -10.57
CA GLY A 40 -9.19 -7.66 -10.91
C GLY A 40 -8.68 -6.89 -12.14
N SER A 41 -9.48 -6.84 -13.21
CA SER A 41 -9.14 -6.10 -14.44
C SER A 41 -9.03 -4.59 -14.19
N LEU A 42 -9.98 -4.01 -13.46
CA LEU A 42 -9.93 -2.60 -13.06
C LEU A 42 -8.70 -2.31 -12.20
N THR A 43 -8.34 -3.23 -11.31
CA THR A 43 -7.14 -3.09 -10.46
C THR A 43 -5.87 -3.04 -11.30
N ALA A 44 -5.75 -3.84 -12.37
CA ALA A 44 -4.59 -3.77 -13.28
C ALA A 44 -4.41 -2.37 -13.90
N ILE A 45 -5.51 -1.72 -14.29
CA ILE A 45 -5.50 -0.34 -14.80
C ILE A 45 -5.05 0.64 -13.72
N VAL A 46 -5.54 0.48 -12.50
CA VAL A 46 -5.16 1.35 -11.37
C VAL A 46 -3.70 1.13 -10.97
N VAL A 47 -3.21 -0.11 -11.00
CA VAL A 47 -1.80 -0.45 -10.74
C VAL A 47 -0.90 0.19 -11.80
N PHE A 48 -1.29 0.15 -13.09
CA PHE A 48 -0.60 0.92 -14.12
C PHE A 48 -0.49 2.40 -13.74
N ALA A 49 -1.62 3.04 -13.39
CA ALA A 49 -1.65 4.45 -13.04
C ALA A 49 -0.79 4.77 -11.80
N PHE A 50 -0.87 3.93 -10.77
CA PHE A 50 -0.10 4.06 -9.55
C PHE A 50 1.41 3.98 -9.79
N VAL A 51 1.88 2.91 -10.45
CA VAL A 51 3.31 2.73 -10.70
C VAL A 51 3.84 3.72 -11.75
N ARG A 52 3.00 4.15 -12.70
CA ARG A 52 3.34 5.26 -13.60
C ARG A 52 3.68 6.54 -12.84
N VAL A 53 2.98 6.84 -11.77
CA VAL A 53 3.31 7.99 -10.91
C VAL A 53 4.67 7.80 -10.25
N LEU A 54 5.01 6.60 -9.80
CA LEU A 54 6.30 6.29 -9.17
C LEU A 54 7.45 6.27 -10.16
N GLY A 55 7.34 5.44 -11.22
CA GLY A 55 8.45 5.05 -12.08
C GLY A 55 8.36 5.44 -13.56
N GLY A 56 7.26 6.13 -13.96
CA GLY A 56 7.03 6.51 -15.37
C GLY A 56 6.17 5.50 -16.14
N THR A 57 5.86 5.82 -17.40
CA THR A 57 4.87 5.06 -18.21
C THR A 57 5.31 3.62 -18.45
N THR A 58 6.57 3.40 -18.78
CA THR A 58 7.12 2.05 -19.03
C THR A 58 7.04 1.19 -17.78
N ALA A 59 7.38 1.74 -16.60
CA ALA A 59 7.22 1.02 -15.34
C ALA A 59 5.75 0.70 -15.05
N GLY A 60 4.83 1.61 -15.35
CA GLY A 60 3.39 1.35 -15.21
C GLY A 60 2.92 0.19 -16.09
N LEU A 61 3.35 0.11 -17.35
CA LEU A 61 3.00 -0.99 -18.26
C LEU A 61 3.52 -2.35 -17.75
N PHE A 62 4.78 -2.41 -17.32
CA PHE A 62 5.32 -3.62 -16.70
C PHE A 62 4.58 -3.98 -15.41
N ALA A 63 4.18 -2.99 -14.62
CA ALA A 63 3.43 -3.24 -13.38
C ALA A 63 2.06 -3.87 -13.65
N ALA A 64 1.32 -3.37 -14.64
CA ALA A 64 0.05 -3.97 -15.03
C ALA A 64 0.23 -5.40 -15.57
N LEU A 65 1.28 -5.63 -16.36
CA LEU A 65 1.60 -6.97 -16.88
C LEU A 65 1.93 -7.93 -15.73
N ILE A 66 2.87 -7.57 -14.85
CA ILE A 66 3.26 -8.42 -13.70
C ILE A 66 2.07 -8.67 -12.79
N PHE A 67 1.23 -7.66 -12.54
CA PHE A 67 0.00 -7.80 -11.74
C PHE A 67 -0.92 -8.87 -12.32
N SER A 68 -1.15 -8.85 -13.64
CA SER A 68 -2.09 -9.75 -14.32
C SER A 68 -1.64 -11.22 -14.32
N ILE A 69 -0.34 -11.49 -14.19
CA ILE A 69 0.22 -12.85 -14.21
C ILE A 69 0.79 -13.29 -12.85
N SER A 70 0.69 -12.45 -11.82
CA SER A 70 1.15 -12.78 -10.46
C SER A 70 0.24 -13.83 -9.83
N ILE A 71 0.78 -15.02 -9.56
CA ILE A 71 0.03 -16.15 -9.02
C ILE A 71 -0.72 -15.80 -7.72
N PRO A 72 -0.12 -15.18 -6.69
CA PRO A 72 -0.86 -14.86 -5.46
C PRO A 72 -2.03 -13.89 -5.65
N ILE A 73 -1.96 -13.03 -6.68
CA ILE A 73 -3.04 -12.10 -7.02
C ILE A 73 -4.08 -12.80 -7.88
N PHE A 74 -3.63 -13.51 -8.92
CA PHE A 74 -4.49 -14.21 -9.87
C PHE A 74 -5.40 -15.22 -9.16
N THR A 75 -4.87 -16.03 -8.25
CA THR A 75 -5.65 -17.03 -7.50
C THR A 75 -6.75 -16.42 -6.63
N ARG A 76 -6.62 -15.15 -6.24
CA ARG A 76 -7.63 -14.41 -5.47
C ARG A 76 -8.65 -13.67 -6.34
N GLY A 77 -8.44 -13.62 -7.64
CA GLY A 77 -9.32 -12.97 -8.62
C GLY A 77 -9.98 -13.94 -9.62
N LEU A 78 -9.97 -15.25 -9.34
CA LEU A 78 -10.59 -16.25 -10.20
C LEU A 78 -12.10 -16.06 -10.31
N ILE A 79 -12.65 -16.45 -11.46
CA ILE A 79 -14.10 -16.52 -11.68
C ILE A 79 -14.73 -17.40 -10.60
N GLY A 80 -15.79 -16.91 -9.98
CA GLY A 80 -16.47 -17.60 -8.87
C GLY A 80 -15.86 -17.35 -7.49
N TRP A 81 -14.70 -16.70 -7.40
CA TRP A 81 -14.07 -16.34 -6.12
C TRP A 81 -14.65 -15.05 -5.54
N PHE A 82 -15.97 -15.06 -5.25
CA PHE A 82 -16.66 -13.89 -4.68
C PHE A 82 -16.21 -13.62 -3.25
N LYS A 83 -15.00 -13.03 -3.11
CA LYS A 83 -14.40 -12.65 -1.84
C LYS A 83 -13.98 -11.17 -1.84
N SER A 84 -13.66 -10.69 -0.66
CA SER A 84 -13.37 -9.28 -0.40
C SER A 84 -12.01 -8.80 -0.91
N GLU A 85 -11.06 -9.72 -1.18
CA GLU A 85 -9.71 -9.37 -1.59
C GLU A 85 -9.66 -8.57 -2.90
N PRO A 86 -10.29 -8.97 -4.03
CA PRO A 86 -10.24 -8.22 -5.27
C PRO A 86 -10.80 -6.80 -5.16
N LEU A 87 -11.93 -6.66 -4.46
CA LEU A 87 -12.56 -5.35 -4.24
C LEU A 87 -11.72 -4.47 -3.31
N GLY A 88 -11.21 -5.06 -2.22
CA GLY A 88 -10.35 -4.35 -1.27
C GLY A 88 -9.07 -3.83 -1.94
N LEU A 89 -8.41 -4.66 -2.76
CA LEU A 89 -7.23 -4.27 -3.53
C LEU A 89 -7.52 -3.15 -4.53
N PHE A 90 -8.65 -3.23 -5.23
CA PHE A 90 -9.06 -2.18 -6.16
C PHE A 90 -9.13 -0.82 -5.46
N PHE A 91 -9.86 -0.72 -4.36
CA PHE A 91 -9.97 0.52 -3.60
C PHE A 91 -8.64 0.96 -2.99
N ALA A 92 -7.84 0.03 -2.49
CA ALA A 92 -6.55 0.34 -1.91
C ALA A 92 -5.56 0.89 -2.95
N PHE A 93 -5.41 0.25 -4.10
CA PHE A 93 -4.53 0.76 -5.16
C PHE A 93 -5.02 2.10 -5.72
N LEU A 94 -6.34 2.29 -5.84
CA LEU A 94 -6.91 3.58 -6.23
C LEU A 94 -6.59 4.67 -5.21
N ALA A 95 -6.71 4.36 -3.93
CA ALA A 95 -6.31 5.26 -2.85
C ALA A 95 -4.81 5.60 -2.91
N MET A 96 -3.94 4.60 -3.11
CA MET A 96 -2.49 4.80 -3.23
C MET A 96 -2.14 5.64 -4.46
N TYR A 97 -2.77 5.40 -5.60
CA TYR A 97 -2.60 6.24 -6.79
C TYR A 97 -2.98 7.70 -6.52
N LEU A 98 -4.15 7.95 -5.93
CA LEU A 98 -4.63 9.28 -5.61
C LEU A 98 -3.72 9.97 -4.58
N PHE A 99 -3.32 9.27 -3.52
CA PHE A 99 -2.40 9.76 -2.50
C PHE A 99 -1.07 10.21 -3.10
N VAL A 100 -0.40 9.32 -3.84
CA VAL A 100 0.91 9.60 -4.42
C VAL A 100 0.83 10.69 -5.49
N SER A 101 -0.22 10.66 -6.34
CA SER A 101 -0.43 11.71 -7.35
C SER A 101 -0.79 13.05 -6.74
N GLY A 102 -1.50 13.07 -5.61
CA GLY A 102 -1.81 14.27 -4.84
C GLY A 102 -0.56 14.93 -4.26
N ILE A 103 0.39 14.13 -3.81
CA ILE A 103 1.67 14.65 -3.29
C ILE A 103 2.61 15.10 -4.41
N LYS A 104 2.69 14.34 -5.52
CA LYS A 104 3.70 14.54 -6.56
C LYS A 104 3.44 15.70 -7.50
N PHE A 105 2.21 15.83 -8.03
CA PHE A 105 2.01 16.60 -9.25
C PHE A 105 1.50 18.02 -9.06
N ASN A 106 0.71 18.28 -8.05
CA ASN A 106 0.06 19.60 -7.94
C ASN A 106 -0.13 19.98 -6.47
N LYS A 107 0.25 21.20 -6.12
CA LYS A 107 0.14 21.74 -4.76
C LYS A 107 -1.12 22.61 -4.56
N GLY A 108 -2.07 22.53 -5.47
CA GLY A 108 -3.30 23.31 -5.45
C GLY A 108 -4.53 22.52 -4.95
N LYS A 109 -5.71 23.09 -5.20
CA LYS A 109 -7.01 22.51 -4.83
C LYS A 109 -7.20 21.06 -5.30
N ILE A 110 -6.70 20.73 -6.50
CA ILE A 110 -6.78 19.38 -7.06
C ILE A 110 -6.03 18.36 -6.19
N SER A 111 -4.89 18.73 -5.60
CA SER A 111 -4.16 17.86 -4.68
C SER A 111 -4.96 17.56 -3.42
N PHE A 112 -5.63 18.56 -2.83
CA PHE A 112 -6.50 18.33 -1.68
C PHE A 112 -7.67 17.39 -2.01
N ILE A 113 -8.33 17.58 -3.16
CA ILE A 113 -9.40 16.69 -3.62
C ILE A 113 -8.87 15.26 -3.76
N LYS A 114 -7.70 15.07 -4.37
CA LYS A 114 -7.09 13.74 -4.51
C LYS A 114 -6.77 13.10 -3.14
N LEU A 115 -6.28 13.87 -2.18
CA LEU A 115 -5.96 13.36 -0.84
C LEU A 115 -7.21 12.99 -0.05
N ILE A 116 -8.28 13.80 -0.14
CA ILE A 116 -9.58 13.47 0.46
C ILE A 116 -10.15 12.21 -0.18
N SER A 117 -10.15 12.13 -1.51
CA SER A 117 -10.60 10.93 -2.23
C SER A 117 -9.74 9.71 -1.91
N ALA A 118 -8.43 9.88 -1.71
CA ALA A 118 -7.55 8.79 -1.29
C ALA A 118 -7.94 8.22 0.09
N GLY A 119 -8.22 9.09 1.06
CA GLY A 119 -8.72 8.67 2.37
C GLY A 119 -10.07 7.94 2.28
N PHE A 120 -10.99 8.46 1.47
CA PHE A 120 -12.28 7.83 1.21
C PHE A 120 -12.13 6.43 0.59
N PHE A 121 -11.38 6.28 -0.50
CA PHE A 121 -11.19 4.97 -1.12
C PHE A 121 -10.41 4.00 -0.25
N LEU A 122 -9.44 4.47 0.56
CA LEU A 122 -8.75 3.60 1.49
C LEU A 122 -9.69 3.10 2.61
N SER A 123 -10.62 3.93 3.06
CA SER A 123 -11.65 3.51 4.04
C SER A 123 -12.59 2.46 3.46
N LEU A 124 -13.01 2.60 2.18
CA LEU A 124 -13.76 1.56 1.46
C LEU A 124 -12.96 0.25 1.34
N GLY A 125 -11.67 0.35 1.05
CA GLY A 125 -10.77 -0.82 1.04
C GLY A 125 -10.72 -1.53 2.39
N LEU A 126 -10.53 -0.79 3.48
CA LEU A 126 -10.53 -1.31 4.86
C LEU A 126 -11.85 -1.95 5.24
N SER A 127 -12.97 -1.36 4.84
CA SER A 127 -14.30 -1.90 5.08
C SER A 127 -14.65 -3.11 4.19
N ALA A 128 -13.92 -3.29 3.09
CA ALA A 128 -14.01 -4.49 2.26
C ALA A 128 -13.11 -5.61 2.80
N TRP A 129 -11.87 -5.32 3.18
CA TRP A 129 -10.91 -6.33 3.61
C TRP A 129 -9.88 -5.77 4.61
N GLY A 130 -9.79 -6.39 5.80
CA GLY A 130 -8.86 -5.96 6.86
C GLY A 130 -7.38 -6.02 6.49
N GLY A 131 -6.99 -6.84 5.50
CA GLY A 131 -5.62 -6.89 4.99
C GLY A 131 -5.14 -5.56 4.38
N ILE A 132 -6.07 -4.66 4.03
CA ILE A 132 -5.73 -3.32 3.51
C ILE A 132 -4.98 -2.44 4.53
N LEU A 133 -4.98 -2.81 5.82
CA LEU A 133 -4.09 -2.20 6.82
C LEU A 133 -2.61 -2.18 6.40
N PHE A 134 -2.18 -3.13 5.58
CA PHE A 134 -0.86 -3.12 4.97
C PHE A 134 -0.51 -1.76 4.32
N PHE A 135 -1.43 -1.19 3.55
CA PHE A 135 -1.21 0.11 2.89
C PHE A 135 -1.14 1.27 3.88
N VAL A 136 -1.88 1.18 4.99
CA VAL A 136 -1.76 2.17 6.09
C VAL A 136 -0.36 2.12 6.69
N VAL A 137 0.19 0.92 6.96
CA VAL A 137 1.56 0.76 7.49
C VAL A 137 2.60 1.37 6.54
N ALA A 138 2.46 1.15 5.24
CA ALA A 138 3.36 1.74 4.23
C ALA A 138 3.33 3.28 4.26
N ILE A 139 2.13 3.88 4.38
CA ILE A 139 1.97 5.34 4.50
C ILE A 139 2.57 5.85 5.81
N VAL A 140 2.36 5.15 6.92
CA VAL A 140 2.90 5.49 8.25
C VAL A 140 4.43 5.58 8.22
N LEU A 141 5.10 4.59 7.67
CA LEU A 141 6.56 4.61 7.54
C LEU A 141 7.02 5.73 6.61
N PHE A 142 6.30 5.97 5.54
CA PHE A 142 6.57 7.10 4.67
C PHE A 142 6.45 8.44 5.43
N TYR A 143 5.43 8.61 6.26
CA TYR A 143 5.23 9.81 7.08
C TYR A 143 6.39 10.04 8.04
N PHE A 144 6.88 9.01 8.71
CA PHE A 144 8.04 9.11 9.59
C PHE A 144 9.33 9.51 8.84
N SER A 145 9.42 9.19 7.55
CA SER A 145 10.59 9.55 6.74
C SER A 145 10.58 10.99 6.22
N LEU A 146 9.40 11.59 6.03
CA LEU A 146 9.24 12.87 5.35
C LEU A 146 10.05 14.04 5.94
N PRO A 147 10.13 14.24 7.27
CA PRO A 147 10.93 15.32 7.85
C PRO A 147 12.42 15.20 7.57
N PHE A 148 12.93 14.00 7.29
CA PHE A 148 14.35 13.75 7.00
C PHE A 148 14.68 13.93 5.51
N LEU A 149 13.66 14.05 4.65
CA LEU A 149 13.87 14.35 3.24
C LEU A 149 14.13 15.84 3.06
N LYS A 150 15.10 16.18 2.23
CA LYS A 150 15.55 17.58 2.01
C LYS A 150 14.46 18.50 1.39
N ASN A 151 13.28 18.00 1.11
CA ASN A 151 12.17 18.80 0.58
C ASN A 151 11.54 19.63 1.70
N LYS A 152 11.85 20.92 1.74
CA LYS A 152 11.23 21.93 2.62
C LYS A 152 9.78 22.28 2.20
N ASP A 153 9.02 21.32 1.73
CA ASP A 153 7.68 21.59 1.22
C ASP A 153 6.67 21.70 2.37
N ASN A 154 6.30 22.94 2.70
CA ASN A 154 5.21 23.22 3.65
C ASN A 154 3.90 22.50 3.26
N PHE A 155 3.75 22.13 1.98
CA PHE A 155 2.58 21.41 1.48
C PHE A 155 2.39 20.04 2.17
N ILE A 156 3.46 19.32 2.47
CA ILE A 156 3.38 18.00 3.13
C ILE A 156 2.78 18.10 4.53
N MET A 157 3.03 19.21 5.23
CA MET A 157 2.45 19.48 6.55
C MET A 157 0.91 19.61 6.51
N TRP A 158 0.33 19.93 5.35
CA TRP A 158 -1.13 19.98 5.15
C TRP A 158 -1.65 18.72 4.48
N ALA A 159 -0.87 18.13 3.58
CA ALA A 159 -1.25 16.94 2.82
C ALA A 159 -1.47 15.72 3.75
N ALA A 160 -0.56 15.49 4.70
CA ALA A 160 -0.66 14.38 5.63
C ALA A 160 -1.90 14.49 6.54
N PRO A 161 -2.17 15.62 7.23
CA PRO A 161 -3.40 15.77 8.01
C PRO A 161 -4.67 15.65 7.19
N THR A 162 -4.70 16.21 5.95
CA THR A 162 -5.86 16.13 5.08
C THR A 162 -6.22 14.68 4.73
N PHE A 163 -5.24 13.89 4.31
CA PHE A 163 -5.44 12.47 4.03
C PHE A 163 -5.86 11.70 5.30
N SER A 164 -5.17 11.90 6.41
CA SER A 164 -5.43 11.18 7.67
C SER A 164 -6.79 11.50 8.25
N ALA A 165 -7.20 12.78 8.23
CA ALA A 165 -8.54 13.19 8.65
C ALA A 165 -9.61 12.57 7.76
N SER A 166 -9.43 12.59 6.44
CA SER A 166 -10.35 11.97 5.50
C SER A 166 -10.48 10.46 5.76
N LEU A 167 -9.35 9.75 5.89
CA LEU A 167 -9.34 8.31 6.18
C LEU A 167 -10.12 8.00 7.47
N ILE A 168 -9.85 8.73 8.55
CA ILE A 168 -10.51 8.53 9.85
C ILE A 168 -12.01 8.80 9.72
N LEU A 169 -12.40 9.97 9.21
CA LEU A 169 -13.80 10.37 9.11
C LEU A 169 -14.65 9.39 8.30
N PHE A 170 -14.16 8.97 7.12
CA PHE A 170 -14.89 8.00 6.30
C PHE A 170 -14.88 6.58 6.88
N SER A 171 -13.83 6.20 7.61
CA SER A 171 -13.79 4.89 8.27
C SER A 171 -14.78 4.76 9.43
N LEU A 172 -15.19 5.86 10.05
CA LEU A 172 -16.20 5.85 11.11
C LEU A 172 -17.62 5.53 10.60
N ILE A 173 -17.86 5.64 9.29
CA ILE A 173 -19.16 5.30 8.68
C ILE A 173 -19.43 3.79 8.74
N PHE A 174 -18.38 2.97 8.70
CA PHE A 174 -18.49 1.52 8.68
C PHE A 174 -18.23 0.95 10.08
N GLU A 175 -19.23 0.30 10.64
CA GLU A 175 -19.26 -0.17 12.03
C GLU A 175 -18.02 -1.00 12.40
N ARG A 176 -17.67 -2.01 11.58
CA ARG A 176 -16.47 -2.81 11.82
C ARG A 176 -15.17 -2.05 11.60
N THR A 177 -15.11 -1.14 10.63
CA THR A 177 -13.91 -0.35 10.35
C THR A 177 -13.70 0.71 11.43
N SER A 178 -14.78 1.25 12.00
CA SER A 178 -14.71 2.21 13.11
C SER A 178 -14.02 1.61 14.33
N THR A 179 -14.23 0.33 14.65
CA THR A 179 -13.54 -0.34 15.75
C THR A 179 -12.03 -0.43 15.54
N PHE A 180 -11.57 -0.62 14.29
CA PHE A 180 -10.13 -0.57 13.97
C PHE A 180 -9.55 0.83 14.10
N ILE A 181 -10.29 1.83 13.63
CA ILE A 181 -9.83 3.24 13.63
C ILE A 181 -9.87 3.86 15.03
N ILE A 182 -10.82 3.49 15.87
CA ILE A 182 -10.83 3.91 17.30
C ILE A 182 -9.69 3.22 18.07
N GLY A 183 -9.21 2.07 17.59
CA GLY A 183 -8.10 1.31 18.16
C GLY A 183 -6.72 1.64 17.58
N TYR A 184 -5.88 0.61 17.45
CA TYR A 184 -4.49 0.73 16.99
C TYR A 184 -4.31 1.32 15.60
N ALA A 185 -5.22 1.06 14.67
CA ALA A 185 -5.09 1.58 13.31
C ALA A 185 -5.22 3.12 13.27
N GLY A 186 -6.10 3.68 14.07
CA GLY A 186 -6.22 5.13 14.22
C GLY A 186 -5.01 5.75 14.88
N LEU A 187 -4.50 5.15 15.96
CA LEU A 187 -3.25 5.59 16.55
C LEU A 187 -2.08 5.50 15.58
N ALA A 188 -2.00 4.42 14.79
CA ALA A 188 -0.95 4.22 13.80
C ALA A 188 -0.93 5.32 12.74
N ILE A 189 -2.06 5.93 12.38
CA ILE A 189 -2.10 7.04 11.40
C ILE A 189 -2.02 8.41 12.08
N LEU A 190 -2.59 8.58 13.26
CA LEU A 190 -2.59 9.86 14.00
C LEU A 190 -1.19 10.23 14.49
N LEU A 191 -0.47 9.30 15.12
CA LEU A 191 0.86 9.57 15.68
C LEU A 191 1.85 10.08 14.62
N PRO A 192 2.04 9.43 13.45
CA PRO A 192 2.90 9.96 12.39
C PRO A 192 2.41 11.27 11.79
N THR A 193 1.10 11.48 11.75
CA THR A 193 0.54 12.76 11.27
C THR A 193 0.90 13.91 12.22
N ILE A 194 0.74 13.71 13.52
CA ILE A 194 1.15 14.66 14.55
C ILE A 194 2.67 14.86 14.51
N PHE A 195 3.44 13.77 14.33
CA PHE A 195 4.89 13.84 14.17
C PHE A 195 5.31 14.75 13.02
N ILE A 196 4.66 14.67 11.85
CA ILE A 196 4.95 15.57 10.71
C ILE A 196 4.69 17.02 11.08
N ILE A 197 3.57 17.31 11.74
CA ILE A 197 3.21 18.67 12.14
C ILE A 197 4.25 19.22 13.13
N ILE A 198 4.55 18.48 14.18
CA ILE A 198 5.54 18.89 15.20
C ILE A 198 6.93 19.04 14.59
N SER A 199 7.35 18.07 13.79
CA SER A 199 8.65 18.14 13.09
C SER A 199 8.74 19.35 12.17
N GLY A 200 7.65 19.68 11.45
CA GLY A 200 7.58 20.87 10.61
C GLY A 200 7.69 22.17 11.40
N ILE A 201 7.06 22.24 12.58
CA ILE A 201 7.19 23.38 13.50
C ILE A 201 8.63 23.47 14.05
N VAL A 202 9.16 22.36 14.54
CA VAL A 202 10.54 22.27 15.06
C VAL A 202 11.56 22.70 14.01
N MET A 203 11.40 22.28 12.76
CA MET A 203 12.29 22.69 11.67
C MET A 203 12.26 24.20 11.37
N LYS A 204 11.15 24.90 11.59
CA LYS A 204 11.06 26.37 11.42
C LYS A 204 11.87 27.12 12.47
N PHE A 205 11.90 26.60 13.70
CA PHE A 205 12.59 27.23 14.82
C PHE A 205 14.01 26.71 15.05
N SER A 206 14.46 25.71 14.32
CA SER A 206 15.79 25.11 14.45
C SER A 206 16.78 25.70 13.47
N SER A 207 18.04 25.89 13.93
CA SER A 207 19.14 26.18 13.02
C SER A 207 19.38 25.02 12.05
N ASP A 208 19.92 25.28 10.85
CA ASP A 208 20.10 24.25 9.80
C ASP A 208 20.92 23.04 10.28
N ARG A 209 21.89 23.24 11.17
CA ARG A 209 22.71 22.17 11.76
C ARG A 209 21.92 21.29 12.76
N ALA A 210 20.94 21.87 13.45
CA ALA A 210 20.16 21.18 14.49
C ALA A 210 18.87 20.52 13.97
N LYS A 211 18.41 20.84 12.77
CA LYS A 211 17.14 20.35 12.22
C LYS A 211 17.01 18.83 12.28
N ILE A 212 17.98 18.12 11.72
CA ILE A 212 17.95 16.65 11.69
C ILE A 212 17.97 16.07 13.10
N ARG A 213 18.88 16.59 13.95
CA ARG A 213 18.99 16.15 15.35
C ARG A 213 17.68 16.34 16.10
N ASN A 214 17.06 17.51 15.99
CA ASN A 214 15.83 17.83 16.70
C ASN A 214 14.65 16.98 16.18
N CYS A 215 14.54 16.74 14.85
CA CYS A 215 13.56 15.81 14.31
C CYS A 215 13.78 14.36 14.78
N THR A 216 15.05 13.94 14.94
CA THR A 216 15.36 12.60 15.47
C THR A 216 14.93 12.48 16.93
N ILE A 217 15.14 13.51 17.75
CA ILE A 217 14.68 13.53 19.15
C ILE A 217 13.16 13.42 19.20
N VAL A 218 12.46 14.20 18.35
CA VAL A 218 10.99 14.10 18.25
C VAL A 218 10.57 12.69 17.85
N LEU A 219 11.23 12.07 16.86
CA LEU A 219 10.92 10.70 16.44
C LEU A 219 11.08 9.69 17.58
N ILE A 220 12.21 9.76 18.29
CA ILE A 220 12.45 8.87 19.44
C ILE A 220 11.38 9.06 20.51
N SER A 221 10.97 10.30 20.82
CA SER A 221 9.90 10.60 21.77
C SER A 221 8.57 9.99 21.32
N PHE A 222 8.23 10.06 20.02
CA PHE A 222 7.01 9.45 19.48
C PHE A 222 7.03 7.93 19.54
N VAL A 223 8.16 7.30 19.21
CA VAL A 223 8.32 5.84 19.32
C VAL A 223 8.21 5.40 20.78
N ALA A 224 8.88 6.08 21.69
CA ALA A 224 8.79 5.80 23.13
C ALA A 224 7.34 5.96 23.67
N SER A 225 6.64 7.02 23.24
CA SER A 225 5.24 7.24 23.60
C SER A 225 4.34 6.14 23.03
N GLY A 226 4.57 5.70 21.80
CA GLY A 226 3.83 4.59 21.18
C GLY A 226 4.00 3.28 21.94
N ILE A 227 5.23 2.95 22.35
CA ILE A 227 5.54 1.78 23.18
C ILE A 227 4.86 1.92 24.56
N GLY A 228 4.92 3.09 25.17
CA GLY A 228 4.27 3.37 26.44
C GLY A 228 2.76 3.18 26.40
N ILE A 229 2.10 3.69 25.36
CA ILE A 229 0.65 3.52 25.14
C ILE A 229 0.31 2.04 24.90
N SER A 230 1.13 1.34 24.12
CA SER A 230 0.92 -0.09 23.85
C SER A 230 0.99 -0.93 25.14
N ASN A 231 1.92 -0.61 26.03
CA ASN A 231 2.12 -1.36 27.29
C ASN A 231 1.15 -0.94 28.40
N SER A 232 0.51 0.21 28.29
CA SER A 232 -0.42 0.72 29.34
C SER A 232 -1.78 0.02 29.37
N GLY A 233 -2.11 -0.77 28.33
CA GLY A 233 -3.42 -1.43 28.21
C GLY A 233 -4.59 -0.48 27.90
N ILE A 234 -4.34 0.83 27.69
CA ILE A 234 -5.36 1.82 27.34
C ILE A 234 -6.06 1.47 26.02
N VAL A 235 -5.30 0.92 25.08
CA VAL A 235 -5.82 0.51 23.78
C VAL A 235 -5.80 -1.02 23.71
N PRO A 236 -6.94 -1.67 23.40
CA PRO A 236 -7.02 -3.12 23.32
C PRO A 236 -6.10 -3.63 22.22
N LEU A 237 -5.32 -4.68 22.53
CA LEU A 237 -4.42 -5.29 21.54
C LEU A 237 -5.20 -5.81 20.33
N PRO A 238 -4.68 -5.65 19.12
CA PRO A 238 -5.28 -6.22 17.93
C PRO A 238 -5.27 -7.76 18.02
N SER A 239 -6.13 -8.40 17.24
CA SER A 239 -6.17 -9.86 17.20
C SER A 239 -4.80 -10.45 16.86
N PHE A 240 -4.54 -11.67 17.35
CA PHE A 240 -3.27 -12.39 17.17
C PHE A 240 -2.76 -12.36 15.71
N ARG A 241 -3.65 -12.46 14.72
CA ARG A 241 -3.29 -12.42 13.29
C ARG A 241 -2.58 -11.14 12.88
N TYR A 242 -2.99 -10.00 13.41
CA TYR A 242 -2.33 -8.71 13.13
C TYR A 242 -1.01 -8.58 13.90
N LEU A 243 -0.95 -9.10 15.13
CA LEU A 243 0.28 -9.12 15.92
C LEU A 243 1.34 -10.01 15.25
N ASN A 244 0.94 -11.17 14.72
CA ASN A 244 1.84 -12.06 13.99
C ASN A 244 2.34 -11.43 12.68
N ALA A 245 1.51 -10.68 11.95
CA ALA A 245 1.95 -9.96 10.76
C ALA A 245 3.00 -8.87 11.07
N VAL A 246 2.98 -8.31 12.29
CA VAL A 246 3.98 -7.35 12.77
C VAL A 246 5.21 -8.05 13.34
N ASN A 247 5.03 -9.17 14.02
CA ASN A 247 6.10 -10.00 14.58
C ASN A 247 5.90 -11.47 14.18
N PRO A 248 6.47 -11.91 13.03
CA PRO A 248 6.29 -13.27 12.53
C PRO A 248 6.93 -14.35 13.41
N PHE A 249 7.71 -13.97 14.42
CA PHE A 249 8.26 -14.90 15.41
C PHE A 249 7.28 -15.24 16.55
N LEU A 250 6.11 -14.60 16.60
CA LEU A 250 5.07 -14.99 17.54
C LEU A 250 4.51 -16.35 17.11
N THR A 251 4.55 -17.31 18.04
CA THR A 251 3.91 -18.62 17.86
C THR A 251 2.45 -18.56 18.29
N THR A 252 1.55 -19.19 17.52
CA THR A 252 0.17 -19.34 17.96
C THR A 252 0.07 -20.47 18.99
N GLN A 253 -0.88 -20.35 19.92
CA GLN A 253 -1.29 -21.44 20.81
C GLN A 253 -2.70 -21.94 20.44
N ASP A 254 -3.24 -21.47 19.31
CA ASP A 254 -4.58 -21.81 18.85
C ASP A 254 -4.50 -22.86 17.73
N ASN A 255 -4.74 -24.12 18.10
CA ASN A 255 -4.72 -25.25 17.18
C ASN A 255 -5.68 -25.08 15.99
N LEU A 256 -6.79 -24.34 16.15
CA LEU A 256 -7.72 -24.07 15.06
C LEU A 256 -7.12 -23.09 14.03
N THR A 257 -6.41 -22.08 14.50
CA THR A 257 -5.73 -21.13 13.61
C THR A 257 -4.60 -21.83 12.86
N ASP A 258 -3.85 -22.71 13.52
CA ASP A 258 -2.71 -23.43 12.93
C ASP A 258 -3.13 -24.54 11.98
N SER A 259 -4.35 -25.05 12.10
CA SER A 259 -4.90 -26.07 11.17
C SER A 259 -5.24 -25.52 9.79
N VAL A 260 -5.30 -24.21 9.62
CA VAL A 260 -5.64 -23.57 8.34
C VAL A 260 -4.37 -23.40 7.50
N ALA A 261 -4.28 -24.08 6.36
CA ALA A 261 -3.10 -24.04 5.47
C ALA A 261 -2.67 -22.61 5.06
N GLU A 262 -3.61 -21.68 4.97
CA GLU A 262 -3.33 -20.27 4.64
C GLU A 262 -2.59 -19.51 5.77
N HIS A 263 -2.60 -20.04 7.00
CA HIS A 263 -1.91 -19.46 8.15
C HIS A 263 -0.54 -20.08 8.43
N MET A 264 -0.10 -21.01 7.59
CA MET A 264 1.27 -21.53 7.68
C MET A 264 2.28 -20.44 7.28
N THR A 265 3.46 -20.50 7.89
CA THR A 265 4.58 -19.62 7.51
C THR A 265 5.05 -19.95 6.10
N THR A 266 5.41 -18.93 5.33
CA THR A 266 5.96 -19.09 3.99
C THR A 266 7.34 -19.68 4.02
N SER A 267 7.60 -20.74 3.23
CA SER A 267 8.95 -21.20 2.97
C SER A 267 9.57 -20.45 1.79
N LEU A 268 10.89 -20.35 1.75
CA LEU A 268 11.62 -19.75 0.63
C LEU A 268 11.28 -20.44 -0.71
N SER A 269 11.13 -21.75 -0.70
CA SER A 269 10.72 -22.53 -1.88
C SER A 269 9.33 -22.16 -2.37
N LEU A 270 8.38 -21.98 -1.46
CA LEU A 270 7.01 -21.59 -1.80
C LEU A 270 6.96 -20.16 -2.37
N SER A 271 7.65 -19.22 -1.73
CA SER A 271 7.76 -17.85 -2.23
C SER A 271 8.41 -17.80 -3.62
N PHE A 272 9.45 -18.61 -3.86
CA PHE A 272 10.05 -18.71 -5.19
C PHE A 272 9.09 -19.29 -6.22
N THR A 273 8.29 -20.29 -5.86
CA THR A 273 7.26 -20.85 -6.75
C THR A 273 6.21 -19.83 -7.13
N PHE A 274 5.78 -19.00 -6.18
CA PHE A 274 4.75 -17.98 -6.42
C PHE A 274 5.26 -16.75 -7.18
N LEU A 275 6.50 -16.34 -6.93
CA LEU A 275 7.03 -15.04 -7.38
C LEU A 275 8.05 -15.19 -8.51
N SER A 276 8.65 -16.38 -8.64
CA SER A 276 9.47 -16.81 -9.77
C SER A 276 10.56 -15.78 -10.17
N VAL A 277 10.74 -15.62 -11.46
CA VAL A 277 11.73 -14.71 -12.07
C VAL A 277 11.52 -13.23 -11.70
N PHE A 278 10.34 -12.84 -11.25
CA PHE A 278 10.07 -11.45 -10.84
C PHE A 278 10.88 -11.01 -9.63
N LEU A 279 11.32 -11.95 -8.78
CA LEU A 279 12.25 -11.68 -7.68
C LEU A 279 13.57 -11.09 -8.18
N ILE A 280 14.10 -11.58 -9.28
CA ILE A 280 15.35 -11.08 -9.89
C ILE A 280 15.18 -9.62 -10.31
N PHE A 281 14.07 -9.31 -10.99
CA PHE A 281 13.79 -7.93 -11.41
C PHE A 281 13.50 -7.01 -10.23
N ALA A 282 12.93 -7.52 -9.14
CA ALA A 282 12.74 -6.75 -7.92
C ALA A 282 14.08 -6.41 -7.25
N VAL A 283 15.04 -7.35 -7.20
CA VAL A 283 16.39 -7.08 -6.70
C VAL A 283 17.11 -6.04 -7.56
N ILE A 284 16.99 -6.13 -8.87
CA ILE A 284 17.52 -5.12 -9.80
C ILE A 284 16.85 -3.76 -9.56
N GLY A 285 15.53 -3.74 -9.36
CA GLY A 285 14.77 -2.53 -9.09
C GLY A 285 15.22 -1.84 -7.80
N ILE A 286 15.37 -2.58 -6.70
CA ILE A 286 15.85 -2.03 -5.43
C ILE A 286 17.28 -1.50 -5.55
N TRP A 287 18.14 -2.22 -6.26
CA TRP A 287 19.51 -1.76 -6.56
C TRP A 287 19.51 -0.40 -7.27
N PHE A 288 18.70 -0.24 -8.31
CA PHE A 288 18.58 1.02 -9.01
C PHE A 288 17.97 2.13 -8.15
N LEU A 289 17.00 1.83 -7.30
CA LEU A 289 16.41 2.81 -6.39
C LEU A 289 17.43 3.35 -5.36
N PHE A 290 18.41 2.56 -4.95
CA PHE A 290 19.51 3.03 -4.10
C PHE A 290 20.59 3.78 -4.88
N SER A 291 20.76 3.53 -6.17
CA SER A 291 21.77 4.20 -7.00
C SER A 291 21.31 5.59 -7.42
N LYS A 292 21.93 6.63 -6.88
CA LYS A 292 21.60 8.04 -7.17
C LYS A 292 21.83 8.45 -8.63
N LYS A 293 22.68 7.74 -9.37
CA LYS A 293 23.12 8.12 -10.73
C LYS A 293 22.19 7.68 -11.86
N THR A 294 21.23 6.78 -11.57
CA THR A 294 20.54 6.04 -12.62
C THR A 294 19.11 6.49 -12.90
N ILE A 295 18.49 7.29 -12.01
CA ILE A 295 17.04 7.54 -12.12
C ILE A 295 16.70 8.99 -11.77
N ASN A 296 15.97 9.66 -12.69
CA ASN A 296 15.33 10.96 -12.46
C ASN A 296 14.02 10.86 -11.64
N LEU A 297 13.97 10.00 -10.63
CA LEU A 297 12.83 9.90 -9.74
C LEU A 297 12.97 10.91 -8.59
N LYS A 298 11.86 11.57 -8.26
CA LYS A 298 11.81 12.40 -7.05
C LYS A 298 12.12 11.55 -5.82
N THR A 299 12.89 12.09 -4.89
CA THR A 299 13.36 11.36 -3.70
C THR A 299 12.22 10.81 -2.86
N ASP A 300 11.12 11.56 -2.70
CA ASP A 300 9.91 11.16 -2.00
C ASP A 300 9.24 9.92 -2.64
N MET A 301 9.09 9.91 -3.97
CA MET A 301 8.51 8.78 -4.69
C MET A 301 9.38 7.52 -4.58
N ARG A 302 10.69 7.70 -4.63
CA ARG A 302 11.66 6.61 -4.46
C ARG A 302 11.57 5.98 -3.08
N ILE A 303 11.53 6.81 -2.04
CA ILE A 303 11.42 6.34 -0.66
C ILE A 303 10.08 5.67 -0.42
N PHE A 304 9.00 6.22 -0.96
CA PHE A 304 7.68 5.61 -0.88
C PHE A 304 7.66 4.19 -1.53
N ALA A 305 8.25 4.05 -2.71
CA ALA A 305 8.36 2.76 -3.39
C ALA A 305 9.17 1.75 -2.56
N ILE A 306 10.31 2.17 -1.99
CA ILE A 306 11.16 1.33 -1.15
C ILE A 306 10.40 0.87 0.12
N PHE A 307 9.78 1.80 0.87
CA PHE A 307 9.07 1.44 2.10
C PHE A 307 7.87 0.54 1.83
N THR A 308 7.06 0.85 0.82
CA THR A 308 5.92 0.00 0.46
C THR A 308 6.38 -1.43 0.13
N SER A 309 7.49 -1.57 -0.59
CA SER A 309 8.00 -2.87 -0.99
C SER A 309 8.66 -3.64 0.17
N ILE A 310 9.41 -2.96 1.05
CA ILE A 310 10.00 -3.60 2.24
C ILE A 310 8.90 -4.10 3.19
N VAL A 311 7.88 -3.26 3.46
CA VAL A 311 6.72 -3.67 4.27
C VAL A 311 6.01 -4.86 3.64
N ALA A 312 5.85 -4.86 2.31
CA ALA A 312 5.21 -5.93 1.58
C ALA A 312 5.92 -7.28 1.79
N ILE A 313 7.24 -7.30 1.62
CA ILE A 313 8.06 -8.48 1.81
C ILE A 313 8.06 -8.92 3.28
N TYR A 314 8.18 -7.97 4.20
CA TYR A 314 8.18 -8.27 5.63
C TYR A 314 6.85 -8.87 6.11
N VAL A 315 5.72 -8.25 5.77
CA VAL A 315 4.39 -8.73 6.19
C VAL A 315 4.06 -10.08 5.56
N SER A 316 4.52 -10.35 4.33
CA SER A 316 4.29 -11.64 3.66
C SER A 316 4.99 -12.81 4.33
N SER A 317 6.05 -12.57 5.11
CA SER A 317 6.78 -13.64 5.81
C SER A 317 5.97 -14.32 6.93
N ALA A 318 4.90 -13.69 7.40
CA ALA A 318 4.11 -14.22 8.51
C ALA A 318 3.20 -15.38 8.09
N PHE A 319 2.52 -15.28 6.95
CA PHE A 319 1.53 -16.25 6.48
C PHE A 319 1.53 -16.39 4.97
N VAL A 320 1.28 -17.59 4.45
CA VAL A 320 1.09 -17.87 3.02
C VAL A 320 0.02 -16.96 2.40
N ARG A 321 -1.07 -16.69 3.13
CA ARG A 321 -2.12 -15.78 2.67
C ARG A 321 -1.62 -14.37 2.37
N LEU A 322 -0.56 -13.92 3.01
CA LEU A 322 0.01 -12.59 2.87
C LEU A 322 1.03 -12.47 1.72
N GLU A 323 1.34 -13.58 1.02
CA GLU A 323 2.17 -13.59 -0.20
C GLU A 323 1.63 -12.64 -1.28
N LEU A 324 0.33 -12.37 -1.26
CA LEU A 324 -0.27 -11.35 -2.09
C LEU A 324 0.40 -9.97 -1.90
N PHE A 325 0.80 -9.62 -0.68
CA PHE A 325 1.53 -8.37 -0.42
C PHE A 325 2.97 -8.42 -0.92
N ALA A 326 3.65 -9.57 -0.84
CA ALA A 326 4.94 -9.72 -1.51
C ALA A 326 4.85 -9.41 -3.00
N SER A 327 3.77 -9.89 -3.65
CA SER A 327 3.50 -9.55 -5.05
C SER A 327 3.40 -8.04 -5.27
N VAL A 328 2.76 -7.29 -4.38
CA VAL A 328 2.68 -5.81 -4.47
C VAL A 328 4.08 -5.19 -4.46
N GLY A 329 4.94 -5.60 -3.53
CA GLY A 329 6.32 -5.11 -3.45
C GLY A 329 7.13 -5.43 -4.71
N ILE A 330 7.00 -6.66 -5.19
CA ILE A 330 7.69 -7.13 -6.40
C ILE A 330 7.18 -6.44 -7.66
N ILE A 331 5.88 -6.20 -7.77
CA ILE A 331 5.29 -5.43 -8.87
C ILE A 331 5.91 -4.03 -8.93
N ILE A 332 6.02 -3.33 -7.81
CA ILE A 332 6.60 -2.00 -7.75
C ILE A 332 8.09 -2.04 -8.12
N LEU A 333 8.88 -2.86 -7.44
CA LEU A 333 10.33 -2.92 -7.65
C LEU A 333 10.70 -3.51 -9.02
N GLY A 334 10.09 -4.64 -9.38
CA GLY A 334 10.38 -5.35 -10.62
C GLY A 334 10.01 -4.53 -11.85
N SER A 335 8.87 -3.84 -11.82
CA SER A 335 8.46 -2.98 -12.94
C SER A 335 9.38 -1.76 -13.12
N ILE A 336 9.84 -1.15 -12.03
CA ILE A 336 10.83 -0.06 -12.08
C ILE A 336 12.18 -0.61 -12.59
N GLY A 337 12.60 -1.78 -12.11
CA GLY A 337 13.82 -2.44 -12.57
C GLY A 337 13.80 -2.74 -14.06
N LEU A 338 12.72 -3.35 -14.55
CA LEU A 338 12.51 -3.64 -15.97
C LEU A 338 12.47 -2.37 -16.83
N ALA A 339 11.79 -1.32 -16.35
CA ALA A 339 11.72 -0.06 -17.08
C ALA A 339 13.10 0.57 -17.29
N ILE A 340 13.97 0.51 -16.28
CA ILE A 340 15.33 1.06 -16.37
C ILE A 340 16.20 0.19 -17.29
N LEU A 341 16.10 -1.14 -17.16
CA LEU A 341 16.84 -2.06 -18.03
C LEU A 341 16.48 -1.85 -19.50
N THR A 342 15.18 -1.80 -19.81
CA THR A 342 14.70 -1.59 -21.19
C THR A 342 15.13 -0.23 -21.72
N GLN A 343 15.03 0.83 -20.93
CA GLN A 343 15.48 2.15 -21.36
C GLN A 343 16.98 2.15 -21.73
N LYS A 344 17.85 1.55 -20.92
CA LYS A 344 19.28 1.45 -21.20
C LYS A 344 19.57 0.65 -22.48
N ILE A 345 18.85 -0.46 -22.67
CA ILE A 345 19.00 -1.28 -23.89
C ILE A 345 18.58 -0.48 -25.14
N PHE A 346 17.46 0.25 -25.07
CA PHE A 346 17.01 1.08 -26.19
C PHE A 346 17.95 2.25 -26.49
N GLU A 347 18.50 2.91 -25.46
CA GLU A 347 19.47 3.99 -25.65
C GLU A 347 20.77 3.48 -26.29
N GLN A 348 21.28 2.31 -25.91
CA GLN A 348 22.43 1.68 -26.53
C GLN A 348 22.14 1.31 -27.99
N ASN A 349 21.03 0.66 -28.27
CA ASN A 349 20.67 0.28 -29.63
C ASN A 349 20.45 1.49 -30.54
N LYS A 350 19.90 2.59 -30.05
CA LYS A 350 19.75 3.82 -30.81
C LYS A 350 21.12 4.39 -31.27
N GLN A 351 22.15 4.29 -30.43
CA GLN A 351 23.51 4.66 -30.81
C GLN A 351 24.09 3.71 -31.90
N TYR A 352 23.77 2.43 -31.84
CA TYR A 352 24.19 1.48 -32.89
C TYR A 352 23.45 1.73 -34.21
N PHE A 353 22.13 1.95 -34.16
CA PHE A 353 21.34 2.26 -35.36
C PHE A 353 21.77 3.57 -36.02
N THR A 354 22.07 4.61 -35.23
CA THR A 354 22.59 5.89 -35.79
C THR A 354 23.97 5.74 -36.39
N LYS A 355 24.82 4.82 -35.91
CA LYS A 355 26.13 4.52 -36.51
C LYS A 355 26.06 3.68 -37.78
N ILE A 356 24.94 2.97 -38.02
CA ILE A 356 24.74 2.16 -39.23
C ILE A 356 24.09 2.97 -40.37
N ILE A 357 23.39 4.06 -40.03
CA ILE A 357 22.70 4.92 -40.99
C ILE A 357 23.58 6.10 -41.47
N PHE A 358 24.65 6.40 -40.77
CA PHE A 358 25.68 7.38 -41.15
C PHE A 358 27.04 6.70 -41.33
#